data_81053da6beea827b69167095da3f08fa
#
_entry.id   81053da6beea827b69167095da3f08fa
#
_cell.length_a   1.000
_cell.length_b   1.000
_cell.length_c   1.000
_cell.angle_alpha   90.00
_cell.angle_beta   90.00
_cell.angle_gamma   90.00
#
_symmetry.space_group_name_H-M   'P 1'
#
loop_
_entity.id
_entity.type
_entity.pdbx_description
1 polymer ?
#
loop_
_entity_poly.entity_id
_entity_poly.type
_entity_poly.pdbx_seq_one_letter_code
_entity_poly.pdbx_strand_id
1 'polypeptide(L)'
;ENSTEPLSSEDPGATDILTEKMLQEARAKALHAGLVPEFRRMDCHRLDFADNTFDAVISRNLTHTLRDHKQVYKEWLRVLKPGGTLLIFDANWHLTECDEKLRAESLRRREECVRLYGDAFDKKSDHKDTEEHERTVGSHVLGNKKRPDWDMGLLEGIGYKKISCERSIIEEMWDEKEKLLYGNTPMFMIRAEKEGKP
;
A
#
# COMPACT_ATOMS: atom_id res chain seq x y z
N GLU A 1 30.87 11.12 23.00
CA GLU A 1 30.15 9.93 23.51
C GLU A 1 28.67 10.18 23.27
N ASN A 2 28.16 9.80 22.09
CA ASN A 2 26.73 9.81 21.75
C ASN A 2 26.26 8.35 21.78
N SER A 3 25.66 7.98 22.90
CA SER A 3 24.96 6.71 23.06
C SER A 3 23.66 6.79 22.30
N THR A 4 23.59 6.21 21.11
CA THR A 4 22.32 5.84 20.44
C THR A 4 21.82 4.56 21.09
N GLU A 5 20.90 4.71 22.05
CA GLU A 5 20.13 3.56 22.52
C GLU A 5 19.26 2.99 21.38
N PRO A 6 19.23 1.66 21.19
CA PRO A 6 18.31 1.05 20.24
C PRO A 6 16.88 1.23 20.77
N LEU A 7 15.98 1.71 19.92
CA LEU A 7 14.54 1.78 20.20
C LEU A 7 14.05 0.42 20.69
N SER A 8 13.50 0.40 21.90
CA SER A 8 12.93 -0.78 22.53
C SER A 8 11.83 -1.39 21.68
N SER A 9 11.88 -2.69 21.47
CA SER A 9 10.98 -3.51 20.67
C SER A 9 9.61 -3.78 21.31
N GLU A 10 9.08 -2.87 22.14
CA GLU A 10 7.86 -3.12 22.92
C GLU A 10 6.82 -2.00 22.72
N ASP A 11 6.49 -1.68 21.46
CA ASP A 11 5.21 -1.05 21.16
C ASP A 11 4.27 -2.11 20.56
N PRO A 12 3.27 -2.63 21.32
CA PRO A 12 2.35 -3.67 20.87
C PRO A 12 1.43 -3.22 19.73
N GLY A 13 1.61 -2.01 19.22
CA GLY A 13 0.88 -1.43 18.11
C GLY A 13 1.71 -1.18 16.84
N ALA A 14 3.01 -1.44 16.84
CA ALA A 14 3.83 -1.31 15.64
C ALA A 14 3.67 -2.56 14.76
N THR A 15 2.83 -2.48 13.74
CA THR A 15 2.74 -3.51 12.71
C THR A 15 4.02 -3.50 11.90
N ASP A 16 4.90 -4.46 12.14
CA ASP A 16 6.15 -4.67 11.42
C ASP A 16 5.83 -5.25 10.02
N ILE A 17 5.25 -4.43 9.13
CA ILE A 17 4.85 -4.81 7.77
C ILE A 17 6.09 -5.16 6.92
N LEU A 18 7.26 -4.64 7.26
CA LEU A 18 8.53 -4.90 6.60
C LEU A 18 9.39 -5.85 7.44
N THR A 19 9.28 -7.14 7.16
CA THR A 19 10.19 -8.13 7.74
C THR A 19 11.57 -8.01 7.08
N GLU A 20 12.64 -8.35 7.80
CA GLU A 20 14.00 -8.41 7.23
C GLU A 20 14.06 -9.30 5.98
N LYS A 21 13.27 -10.36 5.93
CA LYS A 21 13.13 -11.25 4.78
C LYS A 21 12.62 -10.50 3.54
N MET A 22 11.59 -9.65 3.68
CA MET A 22 11.08 -8.84 2.56
C MET A 22 12.13 -7.85 2.04
N LEU A 23 12.90 -7.23 2.93
CA LEU A 23 14.01 -6.36 2.53
C LEU A 23 15.11 -7.11 1.80
N GLN A 24 15.45 -8.32 2.22
CA GLN A 24 16.44 -9.17 1.55
C GLN A 24 15.96 -9.55 0.14
N GLU A 25 14.69 -9.94 -0.01
CA GLU A 25 14.11 -10.25 -1.32
C GLU A 25 14.09 -9.02 -2.23
N ALA A 26 13.74 -7.84 -1.70
CA ALA A 26 13.75 -6.60 -2.46
C ALA A 26 15.16 -6.21 -2.93
N ARG A 27 16.18 -6.37 -2.06
CA ARG A 27 17.60 -6.15 -2.42
C ARG A 27 18.04 -7.12 -3.53
N ALA A 28 17.68 -8.40 -3.41
CA ALA A 28 18.03 -9.40 -4.42
C ALA A 28 17.40 -9.10 -5.79
N LYS A 29 16.11 -8.70 -5.81
CA LYS A 29 15.42 -8.28 -7.04
C LYS A 29 16.03 -7.03 -7.66
N ALA A 30 16.36 -6.02 -6.85
CA ALA A 30 17.00 -4.80 -7.33
C ALA A 30 18.37 -5.09 -7.96
N LEU A 31 19.19 -5.91 -7.30
CA LEU A 31 20.51 -6.30 -7.81
C LEU A 31 20.38 -7.07 -9.14
N HIS A 32 19.41 -7.99 -9.24
CA HIS A 32 19.14 -8.71 -10.48
C HIS A 32 18.73 -7.77 -11.62
N ALA A 33 18.03 -6.70 -11.31
CA ALA A 33 17.65 -5.64 -12.26
C ALA A 33 18.77 -4.63 -12.54
N GLY A 34 19.96 -4.80 -11.98
CA GLY A 34 21.08 -3.85 -12.13
C GLY A 34 20.84 -2.51 -11.39
N LEU A 35 19.96 -2.48 -10.41
CA LEU A 35 19.62 -1.30 -9.64
C LEU A 35 20.26 -1.35 -8.24
N VAL A 36 20.63 -0.20 -7.71
CA VAL A 36 21.20 -0.05 -6.36
C VAL A 36 20.38 0.98 -5.56
N PRO A 37 19.11 0.71 -5.25
CA PRO A 37 18.31 1.59 -4.42
C PRO A 37 18.76 1.50 -2.96
N GLU A 38 18.51 2.59 -2.22
CA GLU A 38 18.67 2.58 -0.78
C GLU A 38 17.41 1.99 -0.13
N PHE A 39 17.59 1.01 0.75
CA PHE A 39 16.52 0.40 1.54
C PHE A 39 16.65 0.82 3.00
N ARG A 40 15.58 1.44 3.53
CA ARG A 40 15.49 1.82 4.93
C ARG A 40 14.23 1.23 5.56
N ARG A 41 14.36 0.74 6.78
CA ARG A 41 13.22 0.36 7.61
C ARG A 41 12.80 1.57 8.43
N MET A 42 11.52 1.97 8.33
CA MET A 42 10.96 3.08 9.10
C MET A 42 9.43 3.01 9.15
N ASP A 43 8.83 3.66 10.15
CA ASP A 43 7.39 3.81 10.23
C ASP A 43 6.91 4.86 9.21
N CYS A 44 5.93 4.50 8.36
CA CYS A 44 5.35 5.41 7.38
C CYS A 44 4.54 6.56 8.01
N HIS A 45 4.15 6.44 9.28
CA HIS A 45 3.48 7.51 10.02
C HIS A 45 4.45 8.60 10.50
N ARG A 46 5.77 8.30 10.51
CA ARG A 46 6.82 9.22 10.89
C ARG A 46 8.10 8.89 10.14
N LEU A 47 8.32 9.56 9.02
CA LEU A 47 9.50 9.36 8.18
C LEU A 47 10.71 10.14 8.71
N ASP A 48 11.85 9.48 8.81
CA ASP A 48 13.12 10.12 9.20
C ASP A 48 13.78 10.80 7.99
N PHE A 49 13.06 11.77 7.42
CA PHE A 49 13.53 12.62 6.34
C PHE A 49 13.14 14.07 6.63
N ALA A 50 13.98 15.02 6.18
CA ALA A 50 13.67 16.44 6.24
C ALA A 50 12.45 16.80 5.37
N ASP A 51 11.84 17.94 5.66
CA ASP A 51 10.81 18.51 4.80
C ASP A 51 11.34 18.77 3.40
N ASN A 52 10.50 18.61 2.39
CA ASN A 52 10.84 18.92 1.00
C ASN A 52 12.07 18.16 0.47
N THR A 53 12.17 16.89 0.79
CA THR A 53 13.29 16.02 0.37
C THR A 53 13.08 15.43 -1.01
N PHE A 54 11.86 14.98 -1.33
CA PHE A 54 11.60 14.14 -2.49
C PHE A 54 10.82 14.86 -3.59
N ASP A 55 11.16 14.56 -4.84
CA ASP A 55 10.42 15.01 -6.02
C ASP A 55 9.14 14.18 -6.23
N ALA A 56 9.19 12.92 -5.80
CA ALA A 56 8.03 12.03 -5.85
C ALA A 56 8.01 11.09 -4.64
N VAL A 57 6.80 10.72 -4.21
CA VAL A 57 6.52 9.62 -3.27
C VAL A 57 5.62 8.63 -3.99
N ILE A 58 6.00 7.35 -3.96
CA ILE A 58 5.24 6.26 -4.59
C ILE A 58 4.89 5.23 -3.52
N SER A 59 3.61 4.89 -3.44
CA SER A 59 3.10 3.83 -2.57
C SER A 59 2.39 2.78 -3.40
N ARG A 60 2.67 1.49 -3.16
CA ARG A 60 1.99 0.39 -3.82
C ARG A 60 1.62 -0.68 -2.81
N ASN A 61 0.33 -1.08 -2.81
CA ASN A 61 -0.21 -2.13 -1.93
C ASN A 61 0.12 -1.91 -0.45
N LEU A 62 0.04 -0.66 0.02
CA LEU A 62 0.31 -0.28 1.40
C LEU A 62 -0.88 0.43 2.04
N THR A 63 -1.53 1.31 1.30
CA THR A 63 -2.49 2.23 1.93
C THR A 63 -3.74 1.53 2.46
N HIS A 64 -4.07 0.32 1.99
CA HIS A 64 -5.17 -0.48 2.54
C HIS A 64 -4.87 -1.04 3.95
N THR A 65 -3.60 -1.06 4.39
CA THR A 65 -3.18 -1.59 5.70
C THR A 65 -2.94 -0.50 6.75
N LEU A 66 -3.06 0.78 6.39
CA LEU A 66 -2.74 1.89 7.28
C LEU A 66 -3.73 2.03 8.43
N ARG A 67 -3.21 2.29 9.63
CA ARG A 67 -4.01 2.60 10.83
C ARG A 67 -4.52 4.05 10.82
N ASP A 68 -3.68 4.98 10.38
CA ASP A 68 -3.99 6.41 10.27
C ASP A 68 -3.56 6.98 8.92
N HIS A 69 -4.45 6.89 7.94
CA HIS A 69 -4.25 7.43 6.60
C HIS A 69 -3.96 8.93 6.61
N LYS A 70 -4.65 9.68 7.50
CA LYS A 70 -4.49 11.14 7.56
C LYS A 70 -3.07 11.52 7.99
N GLN A 71 -2.53 10.80 8.98
CA GLN A 71 -1.16 11.02 9.45
C GLN A 71 -0.15 10.69 8.36
N VAL A 72 -0.29 9.52 7.72
CA VAL A 72 0.64 9.09 6.66
C VAL A 72 0.60 10.04 5.47
N TYR A 73 -0.59 10.45 5.01
CA TYR A 73 -0.71 11.38 3.88
C TYR A 73 -0.15 12.78 4.20
N LYS A 74 -0.28 13.26 5.45
CA LYS A 74 0.40 14.48 5.90
C LYS A 74 1.92 14.34 5.91
N GLU A 75 2.40 13.19 6.34
CA GLU A 75 3.83 12.91 6.39
C GLU A 75 4.44 12.84 4.98
N TRP A 76 3.74 12.21 4.04
CA TRP A 76 4.15 12.21 2.63
C TRP A 76 4.12 13.62 2.02
N LEU A 77 3.11 14.44 2.36
CA LEU A 77 3.07 15.84 1.94
C LEU A 77 4.25 16.63 2.50
N ARG A 78 4.62 16.39 3.76
CA ARG A 78 5.76 17.06 4.41
C ARG A 78 7.06 16.81 3.66
N VAL A 79 7.36 15.55 3.34
CA VAL A 79 8.63 15.17 2.70
C VAL A 79 8.68 15.46 1.20
N LEU A 80 7.55 15.67 0.54
CA LEU A 80 7.51 16.10 -0.86
C LEU A 80 8.00 17.55 -0.98
N LYS A 81 8.79 17.82 -2.02
CA LYS A 81 9.14 19.20 -2.44
C LYS A 81 7.90 19.93 -2.95
N PRO A 82 7.86 21.27 -2.90
CA PRO A 82 6.85 22.05 -3.64
C PRO A 82 6.79 21.66 -5.11
N GLY A 83 5.62 21.32 -5.63
CA GLY A 83 5.43 20.76 -6.97
C GLY A 83 5.71 19.25 -7.09
N GLY A 84 6.14 18.61 -6.02
CA GLY A 84 6.38 17.15 -5.99
C GLY A 84 5.10 16.35 -6.09
N THR A 85 5.21 15.12 -6.58
CA THR A 85 4.08 14.24 -6.92
C THR A 85 3.96 13.06 -5.95
N LEU A 86 2.73 12.79 -5.48
CA LEU A 86 2.35 11.55 -4.81
C LEU A 86 1.66 10.61 -5.82
N LEU A 87 2.08 9.35 -5.84
CA LEU A 87 1.42 8.28 -6.58
C LEU A 87 1.04 7.15 -5.63
N ILE A 88 -0.24 6.78 -5.62
CA ILE A 88 -0.76 5.67 -4.82
C ILE A 88 -1.34 4.62 -5.77
N PHE A 89 -0.80 3.41 -5.74
CA PHE A 89 -1.28 2.23 -6.43
C PHE A 89 -1.87 1.26 -5.40
N ASP A 90 -3.19 1.08 -5.40
CA ASP A 90 -3.86 0.20 -4.43
C ASP A 90 -5.20 -0.31 -4.95
N ALA A 91 -5.90 -1.12 -4.17
CA ALA A 91 -7.22 -1.64 -4.48
C ALA A 91 -8.11 -1.67 -3.23
N ASN A 92 -9.37 -2.03 -3.40
CA ASN A 92 -10.34 -2.16 -2.31
C ASN A 92 -10.31 -3.58 -1.68
N TRP A 93 -9.13 -4.08 -1.31
CA TRP A 93 -8.94 -5.44 -0.77
C TRP A 93 -9.87 -5.74 0.41
N HIS A 94 -10.07 -4.78 1.30
CA HIS A 94 -10.91 -4.90 2.49
C HIS A 94 -12.41 -5.11 2.18
N LEU A 95 -12.90 -4.69 1.02
CA LEU A 95 -14.33 -4.79 0.68
C LEU A 95 -14.78 -6.24 0.55
N THR A 96 -13.91 -7.17 0.20
CA THR A 96 -14.23 -8.61 0.15
C THR A 96 -14.59 -9.17 1.52
N GLU A 97 -14.20 -8.51 2.59
CA GLU A 97 -14.55 -8.88 3.96
C GLU A 97 -15.88 -8.28 4.42
N CYS A 98 -16.24 -7.11 3.87
CA CYS A 98 -17.43 -6.35 4.25
C CYS A 98 -18.63 -6.58 3.30
N ASP A 99 -18.39 -7.05 2.08
CA ASP A 99 -19.40 -7.27 1.05
C ASP A 99 -19.47 -8.75 0.67
N GLU A 100 -20.60 -9.39 1.02
CA GLU A 100 -20.82 -10.82 0.79
C GLU A 100 -20.81 -11.21 -0.69
N LYS A 101 -21.31 -10.32 -1.57
CA LYS A 101 -21.30 -10.57 -3.02
C LYS A 101 -19.89 -10.52 -3.59
N LEU A 102 -19.09 -9.54 -3.16
CA LEU A 102 -17.68 -9.48 -3.56
C LEU A 102 -16.89 -10.68 -3.02
N ARG A 103 -17.16 -11.11 -1.80
CA ARG A 103 -16.56 -12.33 -1.23
C ARG A 103 -16.90 -13.57 -2.05
N ALA A 104 -18.17 -13.78 -2.35
CA ALA A 104 -18.60 -14.92 -3.16
C ALA A 104 -17.98 -14.90 -4.57
N GLU A 105 -17.87 -13.72 -5.18
CA GLU A 105 -17.19 -13.56 -6.47
C GLU A 105 -15.69 -13.86 -6.37
N SER A 106 -15.00 -13.38 -5.34
CA SER A 106 -13.58 -13.68 -5.11
C SER A 106 -13.34 -15.18 -4.95
N LEU A 107 -14.21 -15.89 -4.24
CA LEU A 107 -14.10 -17.34 -4.10
C LEU A 107 -14.25 -18.06 -5.45
N ARG A 108 -15.23 -17.68 -6.26
CA ARG A 108 -15.42 -18.27 -7.60
C ARG A 108 -14.23 -18.02 -8.52
N ARG A 109 -13.68 -16.80 -8.50
CA ARG A 109 -12.48 -16.44 -9.27
C ARG A 109 -11.25 -17.23 -8.83
N ARG A 110 -11.13 -17.46 -7.52
CA ARG A 110 -10.07 -18.28 -6.94
C ARG A 110 -10.17 -19.74 -7.39
N GLU A 111 -11.35 -20.34 -7.34
CA GLU A 111 -11.60 -21.72 -7.82
C GLU A 111 -11.26 -21.83 -9.30
N GLU A 112 -11.67 -20.87 -10.11
CA GLU A 112 -11.37 -20.84 -11.54
C GLU A 112 -9.87 -20.67 -11.81
N CYS A 113 -9.18 -19.82 -11.02
CA CYS A 113 -7.74 -19.66 -11.12
C CYS A 113 -7.00 -20.96 -10.81
N VAL A 114 -7.40 -21.67 -9.75
CA VAL A 114 -6.83 -23.00 -9.42
C VAL A 114 -7.10 -24.00 -10.54
N ARG A 115 -8.30 -23.99 -11.12
CA ARG A 115 -8.66 -24.87 -12.23
C ARG A 115 -7.79 -24.66 -13.48
N LEU A 116 -7.49 -23.40 -13.81
CA LEU A 116 -6.76 -23.05 -15.04
C LEU A 116 -5.24 -23.07 -14.86
N TYR A 117 -4.75 -22.68 -13.71
CA TYR A 117 -3.31 -22.46 -13.47
C TYR A 117 -2.71 -23.42 -12.44
N GLY A 118 -3.52 -24.27 -11.81
CA GLY A 118 -3.08 -25.23 -10.79
C GLY A 118 -2.89 -24.63 -9.39
N ASP A 119 -2.87 -23.31 -9.27
CA ASP A 119 -2.81 -22.59 -8.00
C ASP A 119 -3.45 -21.20 -8.11
N ALA A 120 -3.72 -20.55 -6.98
CA ALA A 120 -4.21 -19.18 -6.88
C ALA A 120 -3.20 -18.27 -6.15
N PHE A 121 -1.92 -18.42 -6.40
CA PHE A 121 -0.81 -17.80 -5.65
C PHE A 121 -0.75 -18.21 -4.17
N ASP A 122 -1.58 -19.19 -3.77
CA ASP A 122 -1.52 -19.77 -2.44
C ASP A 122 -0.29 -20.68 -2.29
N LYS A 123 0.86 -20.09 -2.18
CA LYS A 123 1.84 -20.77 -1.33
C LYS A 123 1.22 -20.70 0.07
N LYS A 124 0.96 -21.86 0.66
CA LYS A 124 0.70 -21.96 2.10
C LYS A 124 1.90 -21.35 2.81
N SER A 125 1.91 -20.02 2.89
CA SER A 125 2.86 -19.33 3.74
C SER A 125 2.36 -19.56 5.15
N ASP A 126 3.26 -19.76 6.09
CA ASP A 126 2.97 -19.86 7.52
C ASP A 126 2.43 -18.52 8.10
N HIS A 127 1.60 -17.82 7.33
CA HIS A 127 1.08 -16.46 7.60
C HIS A 127 -0.30 -16.47 8.26
N LYS A 128 -0.65 -17.51 9.00
CA LYS A 128 -1.92 -17.49 9.77
C LYS A 128 -2.00 -16.26 10.69
N ASP A 129 -0.88 -15.89 11.29
CA ASP A 129 -0.82 -14.76 12.21
C ASP A 129 -0.86 -13.40 11.49
N THR A 130 -0.31 -13.32 10.28
CA THR A 130 -0.27 -12.07 9.48
C THR A 130 -1.63 -11.79 8.85
N GLU A 131 -2.31 -12.81 8.31
CA GLU A 131 -3.65 -12.66 7.72
C GLU A 131 -4.69 -12.22 8.76
N GLU A 132 -4.65 -12.77 9.98
CA GLU A 132 -5.57 -12.39 11.05
C GLU A 132 -5.32 -10.93 11.49
N HIS A 133 -4.08 -10.50 11.51
CA HIS A 133 -3.70 -9.13 11.87
C HIS A 133 -4.08 -8.12 10.76
N GLU A 134 -3.81 -8.42 9.51
CA GLU A 134 -4.19 -7.59 8.36
C GLU A 134 -5.71 -7.46 8.23
N ARG A 135 -6.46 -8.55 8.44
CA ARG A 135 -7.92 -8.56 8.52
C ARG A 135 -8.44 -7.62 9.60
N THR A 136 -7.82 -7.64 10.76
CA THR A 136 -8.29 -6.88 11.92
C THR A 136 -8.05 -5.37 11.74
N VAL A 137 -6.91 -4.96 11.20
CA VAL A 137 -6.55 -3.54 11.08
C VAL A 137 -7.26 -2.88 9.88
N GLY A 138 -7.17 -3.46 8.70
CA GLY A 138 -7.72 -2.87 7.48
C GLY A 138 -9.25 -2.77 7.50
N SER A 139 -9.94 -3.82 7.92
CA SER A 139 -11.40 -3.86 7.97
C SER A 139 -12.00 -2.89 8.99
N HIS A 140 -11.34 -2.66 10.12
CA HIS A 140 -11.81 -1.73 11.14
C HIS A 140 -11.63 -0.25 10.75
N VAL A 141 -10.52 0.10 10.11
CA VAL A 141 -10.22 1.49 9.75
C VAL A 141 -10.95 1.92 8.48
N LEU A 142 -10.96 1.08 7.46
CA LEU A 142 -11.59 1.40 6.18
C LEU A 142 -13.09 1.11 6.19
N GLY A 143 -13.53 0.02 6.85
CA GLY A 143 -14.94 -0.35 6.92
C GLY A 143 -15.59 -0.33 5.52
N ASN A 144 -16.68 0.42 5.37
CA ASN A 144 -17.39 0.57 4.09
C ASN A 144 -16.88 1.73 3.21
N LYS A 145 -15.73 2.31 3.52
CA LYS A 145 -15.17 3.41 2.73
C LYS A 145 -14.80 2.93 1.34
N LYS A 146 -15.36 3.60 0.34
CA LYS A 146 -15.08 3.28 -1.06
C LYS A 146 -13.87 4.07 -1.53
N ARG A 147 -12.80 3.36 -1.78
CA ARG A 147 -11.60 3.90 -2.39
C ARG A 147 -11.72 3.79 -3.92
N PRO A 148 -11.15 4.69 -4.69
CA PRO A 148 -10.24 5.79 -4.34
C PRO A 148 -10.93 7.09 -3.90
N ASP A 149 -12.25 7.22 -4.00
CA ASP A 149 -12.96 8.50 -3.76
C ASP A 149 -12.74 9.01 -2.33
N TRP A 150 -12.75 8.11 -1.36
CA TRP A 150 -12.47 8.48 0.03
C TRP A 150 -11.05 9.01 0.22
N ASP A 151 -10.04 8.37 -0.39
CA ASP A 151 -8.64 8.83 -0.34
C ASP A 151 -8.49 10.21 -0.98
N MET A 152 -9.10 10.42 -2.15
CA MET A 152 -9.04 11.70 -2.87
C MET A 152 -9.60 12.84 -2.01
N GLY A 153 -10.75 12.65 -1.36
CA GLY A 153 -11.31 13.64 -0.44
C GLY A 153 -10.43 13.91 0.77
N LEU A 154 -9.76 12.87 1.30
CA LEU A 154 -8.83 13.02 2.41
C LEU A 154 -7.57 13.79 1.99
N LEU A 155 -7.00 13.48 0.82
CA LEU A 155 -5.84 14.17 0.25
C LEU A 155 -6.15 15.66 -0.02
N GLU A 156 -7.32 15.96 -0.59
CA GLU A 156 -7.76 17.34 -0.80
C GLU A 156 -7.87 18.11 0.51
N GLY A 157 -8.49 17.50 1.53
CA GLY A 157 -8.62 18.09 2.87
C GLY A 157 -7.29 18.29 3.61
N ILE A 158 -6.23 17.58 3.24
CA ILE A 158 -4.87 17.74 3.76
C ILE A 158 -4.13 18.89 3.05
N GLY A 159 -4.48 19.19 1.78
CA GLY A 159 -3.90 20.28 1.02
C GLY A 159 -3.21 19.89 -0.27
N TYR A 160 -3.32 18.63 -0.67
CA TYR A 160 -2.88 18.22 -2.01
C TYR A 160 -3.69 18.91 -3.11
N LYS A 161 -3.06 19.12 -4.27
CA LYS A 161 -3.64 19.75 -5.45
C LYS A 161 -3.58 18.80 -6.65
N LYS A 162 -4.28 19.15 -7.72
CA LYS A 162 -4.31 18.42 -9.00
C LYS A 162 -4.52 16.92 -8.82
N ILE A 163 -5.48 16.56 -7.93
CA ILE A 163 -5.77 15.18 -7.61
C ILE A 163 -6.53 14.57 -8.79
N SER A 164 -6.01 13.47 -9.31
CA SER A 164 -6.62 12.68 -10.36
C SER A 164 -6.55 11.19 -10.03
N CYS A 165 -7.40 10.39 -10.66
CA CYS A 165 -7.43 8.96 -10.43
C CYS A 165 -7.73 8.19 -11.72
N GLU A 166 -6.94 7.17 -11.97
CA GLU A 166 -7.26 6.09 -12.89
C GLU A 166 -7.84 4.92 -12.10
N ARG A 167 -9.13 4.61 -12.36
CA ARG A 167 -9.90 3.69 -11.51
C ARG A 167 -9.66 2.21 -11.81
N SER A 168 -9.04 1.91 -12.95
CA SER A 168 -8.64 0.57 -13.33
C SER A 168 -7.38 0.65 -14.15
N ILE A 169 -6.30 0.13 -13.60
CA ILE A 169 -4.97 0.05 -14.24
C ILE A 169 -4.51 -1.40 -14.36
N ILE A 170 -5.46 -2.33 -14.37
CA ILE A 170 -5.16 -3.77 -14.35
C ILE A 170 -4.53 -4.24 -15.65
N GLU A 171 -4.84 -3.59 -16.78
CA GLU A 171 -4.28 -3.97 -18.07
C GLU A 171 -2.77 -3.72 -18.16
N GLU A 172 -2.29 -2.67 -17.48
CA GLU A 172 -0.89 -2.27 -17.44
C GLU A 172 -0.10 -2.97 -16.33
N MET A 173 -0.81 -3.40 -15.26
CA MET A 173 -0.17 -3.82 -14.01
C MET A 173 -0.25 -5.30 -13.73
N TRP A 174 -1.25 -6.01 -14.29
CA TRP A 174 -1.54 -7.39 -13.95
C TRP A 174 -1.45 -8.32 -15.16
N ASP A 175 -0.92 -9.51 -14.94
CA ASP A 175 -1.01 -10.61 -15.90
C ASP A 175 -2.44 -11.22 -15.92
N GLU A 176 -2.69 -12.14 -16.86
CA GLU A 176 -4.01 -12.75 -17.03
C GLU A 176 -4.46 -13.56 -15.79
N LYS A 177 -3.54 -14.14 -15.05
CA LYS A 177 -3.83 -14.85 -13.81
C LYS A 177 -4.24 -13.89 -12.68
N GLU A 178 -3.52 -12.79 -12.53
CA GLU A 178 -3.85 -11.73 -11.57
C GLU A 178 -5.17 -11.05 -11.91
N LYS A 179 -5.43 -10.77 -13.19
CA LYS A 179 -6.72 -10.22 -13.67
C LYS A 179 -7.87 -11.16 -13.35
N LEU A 180 -7.69 -12.46 -13.57
CA LEU A 180 -8.69 -13.45 -13.21
C LEU A 180 -8.94 -13.46 -11.70
N LEU A 181 -7.88 -13.50 -10.89
CA LEU A 181 -7.99 -13.68 -9.46
C LEU A 181 -8.53 -12.45 -8.74
N TYR A 182 -8.04 -11.25 -9.10
CA TYR A 182 -8.29 -10.01 -8.36
C TYR A 182 -9.18 -8.99 -9.10
N GLY A 183 -9.66 -9.30 -10.30
CA GLY A 183 -10.36 -8.33 -11.17
C GLY A 183 -11.69 -7.80 -10.63
N ASN A 184 -12.27 -8.40 -9.58
CA ASN A 184 -13.45 -7.88 -8.88
C ASN A 184 -13.14 -6.74 -7.88
N THR A 185 -11.86 -6.53 -7.58
CA THR A 185 -11.35 -5.38 -6.81
C THR A 185 -10.20 -4.74 -7.57
N PRO A 186 -10.47 -4.08 -8.72
CA PRO A 186 -9.43 -3.61 -9.62
C PRO A 186 -8.53 -2.59 -8.93
N MET A 187 -7.23 -2.66 -9.28
CA MET A 187 -6.25 -1.69 -8.83
C MET A 187 -6.52 -0.32 -9.47
N PHE A 188 -6.44 0.71 -8.65
CA PHE A 188 -6.50 2.11 -9.06
C PHE A 188 -5.15 2.81 -8.85
N MET A 189 -4.95 3.91 -9.56
CA MET A 189 -3.84 4.83 -9.32
C MET A 189 -4.39 6.21 -8.98
N ILE A 190 -3.98 6.77 -7.84
CA ILE A 190 -4.19 8.18 -7.50
C ILE A 190 -2.90 8.94 -7.75
N ARG A 191 -3.00 10.07 -8.45
CA ARG A 191 -1.96 11.07 -8.55
C ARG A 191 -2.40 12.35 -7.84
N ALA A 192 -1.52 12.92 -7.03
CA ALA A 192 -1.74 14.19 -6.35
C ALA A 192 -0.43 14.99 -6.29
N GLU A 193 -0.50 16.31 -6.23
CA GLU A 193 0.67 17.17 -6.18
C GLU A 193 0.69 18.01 -4.91
N LYS A 194 1.87 18.23 -4.35
CA LYS A 194 2.09 19.28 -3.36
C LYS A 194 2.07 20.63 -4.07
N GLU A 195 1.38 21.61 -3.48
CA GLU A 195 1.35 22.95 -4.06
C GLU A 195 2.76 23.49 -4.32
N GLY A 196 3.00 23.98 -5.54
CA GLY A 196 4.27 24.62 -5.93
C GLY A 196 4.46 25.93 -5.18
N LYS A 197 5.70 26.40 -5.08
CA LYS A 197 5.93 27.77 -4.67
C LYS A 197 5.42 28.72 -5.77
N PRO A 198 4.80 29.84 -5.40
CA PRO A 198 4.39 30.85 -6.37
C PRO A 198 5.59 31.45 -7.11
#